data_d3ddbf1c62d01820f70c00a72272f2bf
#
_entry.id   d3ddbf1c62d01820f70c00a72272f2bf
#
_cell.length_a   1.000
_cell.length_b   1.000
_cell.length_c   1.000
_cell.angle_alpha   90.00
_cell.angle_beta   90.00
_cell.angle_gamma   90.00
#
_symmetry.space_group_name_H-M   'P 1'
#
loop_
_entity.id
_entity.type
_entity.pdbx_description
1 polymer ?
#
loop_
_entity_poly.entity_id
_entity_poly.type
_entity_poly.pdbx_seq_one_letter_code
_entity_poly.pdbx_strand_id
1 'polypeptide(L)'
;MADIAPIERKEVRDETIPREEDARWYTIHTYAGYENAVERNLKQRIESLGMEGKIFDVIVPTEKKIRVKGGKRTVEEEKIYPGYILVRMIVDDDSWFVVRNTPRVTGFVGSGNLPVPMEESEVATLMKRMTAEA
;
A
#
# COMPACT_ATOMS: atom_id res chain seq x y z
N MET A 1 35.88 13.78 -39.78
CA MET A 1 35.18 13.68 -38.49
C MET A 1 34.06 12.67 -38.62
N ALA A 2 34.23 11.55 -37.93
CA ALA A 2 33.15 10.59 -37.92
C ALA A 2 31.97 11.18 -37.18
N ASP A 3 30.85 11.36 -37.88
CA ASP A 3 29.57 11.61 -37.23
C ASP A 3 29.27 10.38 -36.37
N ILE A 4 29.48 10.55 -35.09
CA ILE A 4 29.02 9.58 -34.12
C ILE A 4 27.50 9.76 -34.09
N ALA A 5 26.78 8.85 -34.76
CA ALA A 5 25.35 8.78 -34.60
C ALA A 5 25.01 8.76 -33.11
N PRO A 6 24.04 9.56 -32.65
CA PRO A 6 23.65 9.51 -31.25
C PRO A 6 23.37 8.05 -30.89
N ILE A 7 24.11 7.57 -29.94
CA ILE A 7 23.85 6.24 -29.39
C ILE A 7 22.42 6.31 -28.85
N GLU A 8 21.48 5.69 -29.53
CA GLU A 8 20.19 5.44 -28.94
C GLU A 8 20.44 4.68 -27.64
N ARG A 9 20.34 5.39 -26.55
CA ARG A 9 20.30 4.75 -25.27
C ARG A 9 19.01 3.95 -25.22
N LYS A 10 19.07 2.71 -25.66
CA LYS A 10 18.13 1.73 -25.17
C LYS A 10 18.30 1.77 -23.67
N GLU A 11 17.25 2.14 -22.97
CA GLU A 11 17.23 1.99 -21.53
C GLU A 11 17.56 0.53 -21.22
N VAL A 12 18.82 0.28 -20.93
CA VAL A 12 19.20 -1.00 -20.38
C VAL A 12 18.62 -1.02 -18.98
N ARG A 13 17.57 -1.80 -18.81
CA ARG A 13 17.00 -2.03 -17.49
C ARG A 13 18.10 -2.63 -16.61
N ASP A 14 18.54 -1.87 -15.63
CA ASP A 14 19.31 -2.42 -14.53
C ASP A 14 18.32 -3.16 -13.63
N GLU A 15 18.29 -4.48 -13.69
CA GLU A 15 17.40 -5.32 -12.91
C GLU A 15 17.69 -5.23 -11.40
N THR A 16 18.80 -4.63 -11.00
CA THR A 16 19.11 -4.38 -9.58
C THR A 16 18.41 -3.15 -9.04
N ILE A 17 17.90 -2.26 -9.92
CA ILE A 17 17.16 -1.07 -9.52
C ILE A 17 15.67 -1.42 -9.43
N PRO A 18 15.05 -1.35 -8.24
CA PRO A 18 13.62 -1.61 -8.09
C PRO A 18 12.77 -0.64 -8.90
N ARG A 19 11.71 -1.14 -9.52
CA ARG A 19 10.72 -0.35 -10.28
C ARG A 19 9.34 -0.53 -9.66
N GLU A 20 8.44 0.40 -9.93
CA GLU A 20 7.05 0.33 -9.46
C GLU A 20 6.37 -0.99 -9.84
N GLU A 21 6.65 -1.53 -11.02
CA GLU A 21 6.12 -2.83 -11.45
C GLU A 21 6.56 -4.01 -10.58
N ASP A 22 7.63 -3.86 -9.80
CA ASP A 22 8.11 -4.87 -8.86
C ASP A 22 7.40 -4.77 -7.51
N ALA A 23 6.60 -3.73 -7.31
CA ALA A 23 5.85 -3.54 -6.07
C ALA A 23 4.79 -4.64 -5.90
N ARG A 24 4.57 -4.99 -4.65
CA ARG A 24 3.53 -5.95 -4.24
C ARG A 24 2.70 -5.33 -3.13
N TRP A 25 1.53 -5.87 -2.93
CA TRP A 25 0.66 -5.48 -1.83
C TRP A 25 1.00 -6.26 -0.58
N TYR A 26 1.20 -5.53 0.50
CA TYR A 26 1.45 -6.09 1.82
C TYR A 26 0.38 -5.62 2.79
N THR A 27 0.09 -6.44 3.78
CA THR A 27 -0.82 -6.08 4.85
C THR A 27 0.00 -5.68 6.08
N ILE A 28 -0.35 -4.54 6.67
CA ILE A 28 0.24 -4.05 7.90
C ILE A 28 -0.79 -4.15 9.01
N HIS A 29 -0.38 -4.63 10.16
CA HIS A 29 -1.19 -4.63 11.37
C HIS A 29 -0.95 -3.36 12.18
N THR A 30 -2.05 -2.72 12.58
CA THR A 30 -2.06 -1.52 13.44
C THR A 30 -3.01 -1.73 14.61
N TYR A 31 -3.01 -0.81 15.55
CA TYR A 31 -4.07 -0.80 16.57
C TYR A 31 -5.41 -0.46 15.92
N ALA A 32 -6.44 -1.25 16.22
CA ALA A 32 -7.79 -1.00 15.72
C ALA A 32 -8.29 0.39 16.17
N GLY A 33 -8.89 1.12 15.25
CA GLY A 33 -9.34 2.50 15.46
C GLY A 33 -8.32 3.56 15.04
N TYR A 34 -7.07 3.19 14.81
CA TYR A 34 -6.00 4.11 14.41
C TYR A 34 -5.61 4.01 12.95
N GLU A 35 -6.33 3.26 12.14
CA GLU A 35 -5.99 3.01 10.74
C GLU A 35 -5.86 4.30 9.93
N ASN A 36 -6.80 5.22 10.08
CA ASN A 36 -6.75 6.49 9.33
C ASN A 36 -5.58 7.37 9.78
N ALA A 37 -5.26 7.37 11.07
CA ALA A 37 -4.11 8.10 11.60
C ALA A 37 -2.80 7.52 11.07
N VAL A 38 -2.68 6.20 11.03
CA VAL A 38 -1.51 5.52 10.46
C VAL A 38 -1.39 5.80 8.97
N GLU A 39 -2.48 5.77 8.22
CA GLU A 39 -2.47 6.11 6.79
C GLU A 39 -1.90 7.52 6.56
N ARG A 40 -2.40 8.51 7.28
CA ARG A 40 -1.91 9.89 7.17
C ARG A 40 -0.44 10.02 7.56
N ASN A 41 -0.07 9.44 8.68
CA ASN A 41 1.31 9.50 9.18
C ASN A 41 2.28 8.81 8.23
N LEU A 42 1.90 7.64 7.70
CA LEU A 42 2.74 6.91 6.77
C LEU A 42 2.90 7.67 5.45
N LYS A 43 1.83 8.22 4.89
CA LYS A 43 1.90 9.05 3.68
C LYS A 43 2.82 10.25 3.87
N GLN A 44 2.75 10.91 5.03
CA GLN A 44 3.62 12.03 5.35
C GLN A 44 5.08 11.59 5.47
N ARG A 45 5.35 10.46 6.10
CA ARG A 45 6.71 9.91 6.23
C ARG A 45 7.29 9.48 4.88
N ILE A 46 6.48 8.92 4.01
CA ILE A 46 6.89 8.57 2.64
C ILE A 46 7.43 9.82 1.93
N GLU A 47 6.69 10.91 2.01
CA GLU A 47 7.06 12.18 1.39
C GLU A 47 8.31 12.79 2.05
N SER A 48 8.33 12.90 3.37
CA SER A 48 9.40 13.54 4.11
C SER A 48 10.73 12.76 4.09
N LEU A 49 10.67 11.44 3.94
CA LEU A 49 11.85 10.57 3.92
C LEU A 49 12.25 10.13 2.50
N GLY A 50 11.59 10.66 1.47
CA GLY A 50 11.95 10.36 0.08
C GLY A 50 11.69 8.92 -0.33
N MET A 51 10.61 8.32 0.16
CA MET A 51 10.27 6.91 -0.09
C MET A 51 9.28 6.73 -1.25
N GLU A 52 8.98 7.76 -2.03
CA GLU A 52 7.99 7.69 -3.13
C GLU A 52 8.37 6.69 -4.21
N GLY A 53 9.66 6.41 -4.36
CA GLY A 53 10.16 5.41 -5.32
C GLY A 53 10.05 3.96 -4.83
N LYS A 54 9.62 3.74 -3.61
CA LYS A 54 9.53 2.40 -3.01
C LYS A 54 8.17 2.09 -2.40
N ILE A 55 7.47 3.09 -1.88
CA ILE A 55 6.15 2.93 -1.26
C ILE A 55 5.16 3.77 -2.06
N PHE A 56 4.25 3.12 -2.77
CA PHE A 56 3.41 3.75 -3.79
C PHE A 56 1.99 4.02 -3.34
N ASP A 57 1.38 3.11 -2.60
CA ASP A 57 0.00 3.25 -2.15
C ASP A 57 -0.14 2.81 -0.70
N VAL A 58 -0.96 3.54 0.02
CA VAL A 58 -1.37 3.22 1.38
C VAL A 58 -2.89 3.33 1.44
N ILE A 59 -3.56 2.23 1.74
CA ILE A 59 -5.02 2.15 1.66
C ILE A 59 -5.56 1.49 2.94
N VAL A 60 -6.55 2.15 3.54
CA VAL A 60 -7.39 1.52 4.57
C VAL A 60 -8.56 0.83 3.84
N PRO A 61 -8.63 -0.52 3.86
CA PRO A 61 -9.69 -1.20 3.13
C PRO A 61 -11.05 -0.95 3.78
N THR A 62 -11.94 -0.32 3.00
CA THR A 62 -13.32 -0.01 3.40
C THR A 62 -14.29 -0.49 2.33
N GLU A 63 -15.50 -0.76 2.74
CA GLU A 63 -16.62 -1.07 1.84
C GLU A 63 -17.81 -0.21 2.18
N LYS A 64 -18.66 0.05 1.19
CA LYS A 64 -19.89 0.82 1.37
C LYS A 64 -21.00 -0.11 1.81
N LYS A 65 -21.72 0.29 2.85
CA LYS A 65 -22.89 -0.41 3.36
C LYS A 65 -24.08 0.51 3.47
N ILE A 66 -25.27 -0.02 3.18
CA ILE A 66 -26.52 0.69 3.37
C ILE A 66 -26.97 0.48 4.80
N ARG A 67 -27.20 1.59 5.51
CA ARG A 67 -27.82 1.60 6.84
C ARG A 67 -29.19 2.25 6.76
N VAL A 68 -30.16 1.67 7.45
CA VAL A 68 -31.50 2.26 7.59
C VAL A 68 -31.65 2.73 9.02
N LYS A 69 -31.76 4.03 9.20
CA LYS A 69 -31.98 4.67 10.51
C LYS A 69 -33.19 5.60 10.40
N GLY A 70 -34.24 5.36 11.23
CA GLY A 70 -35.42 6.19 11.24
C GLY A 70 -36.15 6.29 9.90
N GLY A 71 -36.16 5.21 9.11
CA GLY A 71 -36.78 5.16 7.79
C GLY A 71 -35.93 5.80 6.67
N LYS A 72 -34.74 6.31 6.99
CA LYS A 72 -33.83 6.88 5.99
C LYS A 72 -32.69 5.91 5.66
N ARG A 73 -32.41 5.79 4.37
CA ARG A 73 -31.27 5.01 3.87
C ARG A 73 -30.06 5.90 3.79
N THR A 74 -28.97 5.49 4.46
CA THR A 74 -27.67 6.15 4.39
C THR A 74 -26.63 5.17 3.91
N VAL A 75 -25.65 5.66 3.13
CA VAL A 75 -24.49 4.88 2.72
C VAL A 75 -23.36 5.22 3.67
N GLU A 76 -22.83 4.20 4.35
CA GLU A 76 -21.73 4.34 5.28
C GLU A 76 -20.52 3.52 4.79
N GLU A 77 -19.32 4.04 5.03
CA GLU A 77 -18.11 3.27 4.80
C GLU A 77 -17.75 2.51 6.07
N GLU A 78 -17.54 1.22 5.93
CA GLU A 78 -17.09 0.36 7.02
C GLU A 78 -15.74 -0.26 6.68
N LYS A 79 -14.88 -0.36 7.66
CA LYS A 79 -13.59 -1.04 7.50
C LYS A 79 -13.83 -2.53 7.31
N ILE A 80 -13.24 -3.09 6.24
CA ILE A 80 -13.36 -4.51 5.95
C ILE A 80 -12.57 -5.33 6.97
N TYR A 81 -11.35 -4.87 7.28
CA TYR A 81 -10.47 -5.53 8.24
C TYR A 81 -9.97 -4.51 9.27
N PRO A 82 -10.69 -4.34 10.39
CA PRO A 82 -10.22 -3.44 11.45
C PRO A 82 -8.82 -3.80 11.94
N GLY A 83 -7.95 -2.82 12.08
CA GLY A 83 -6.57 -3.01 12.49
C GLY A 83 -5.61 -3.37 11.35
N TYR A 84 -6.05 -3.34 10.08
CA TYR A 84 -5.21 -3.67 8.94
C TYR A 84 -5.20 -2.56 7.91
N ILE A 85 -4.04 -2.35 7.31
CA ILE A 85 -3.81 -1.40 6.22
C ILE A 85 -3.10 -2.12 5.10
N LEU A 86 -3.43 -1.77 3.86
CA LEU A 86 -2.75 -2.29 2.68
C LEU A 86 -1.71 -1.28 2.20
N VAL A 87 -0.52 -1.76 1.90
CA VAL A 87 0.56 -0.95 1.35
C VAL A 87 1.11 -1.63 0.11
N ARG A 88 1.13 -0.89 -1.01
CA ARG A 88 1.78 -1.36 -2.23
C ARG A 88 3.18 -0.79 -2.25
N MET A 89 4.18 -1.66 -2.17
CA MET A 89 5.55 -1.24 -1.98
C MET A 89 6.56 -2.28 -2.46
N ILE A 90 7.78 -1.83 -2.58
CA ILE A 90 8.95 -2.68 -2.74
C ILE A 90 9.59 -2.80 -1.36
N VAL A 91 9.70 -4.01 -0.83
CA VAL A 91 10.29 -4.24 0.50
C VAL A 91 11.79 -4.34 0.38
N ASP A 92 12.48 -3.43 1.03
CA ASP A 92 13.90 -3.48 1.33
C ASP A 92 14.12 -2.96 2.77
N ASP A 93 15.35 -2.90 3.22
CA ASP A 93 15.65 -2.47 4.59
C ASP A 93 15.09 -1.07 4.88
N ASP A 94 15.21 -0.15 3.95
CA ASP A 94 14.78 1.24 4.14
C ASP A 94 13.25 1.36 4.16
N SER A 95 12.57 0.77 3.19
CA SER A 95 11.10 0.83 3.12
C SER A 95 10.45 0.07 4.27
N TRP A 96 10.99 -1.09 4.63
CA TRP A 96 10.55 -1.86 5.79
C TRP A 96 10.66 -1.03 7.07
N PHE A 97 11.81 -0.39 7.26
CA PHE A 97 12.07 0.44 8.44
C PHE A 97 11.08 1.61 8.55
N VAL A 98 10.86 2.31 7.45
CA VAL A 98 9.92 3.46 7.43
C VAL A 98 8.50 3.03 7.82
N VAL A 99 8.03 1.94 7.24
CA VAL A 99 6.69 1.42 7.53
C VAL A 99 6.60 0.89 8.96
N ARG A 100 7.56 0.07 9.36
CA ARG A 100 7.56 -0.57 10.67
C ARG A 100 7.64 0.43 11.82
N ASN A 101 8.33 1.54 11.62
CA ASN A 101 8.51 2.58 12.65
C ASN A 101 7.47 3.70 12.59
N THR A 102 6.46 3.57 11.75
CA THR A 102 5.32 4.47 11.78
C THR A 102 4.54 4.26 13.08
N PRO A 103 4.20 5.33 13.80
CA PRO A 103 3.49 5.19 15.07
C PRO A 103 2.22 4.34 14.95
N ARG A 104 2.01 3.47 15.90
CA ARG A 104 0.88 2.52 16.02
C ARG A 104 0.85 1.38 15.00
N VAL A 105 1.88 1.26 14.17
CA VAL A 105 2.09 0.05 13.37
C VAL A 105 2.72 -1.01 14.26
N THR A 106 2.12 -2.18 14.29
CA THR A 106 2.63 -3.31 15.09
C THR A 106 3.49 -4.26 14.27
N GLY A 107 3.36 -4.25 12.97
CA GLY A 107 4.22 -5.01 12.08
C GLY A 107 3.54 -5.37 10.76
N PHE A 108 4.30 -6.03 9.90
CA PHE A 108 3.79 -6.63 8.68
C PHE A 108 3.14 -7.98 8.98
N VAL A 109 2.09 -8.29 8.24
CA VAL A 109 1.58 -9.66 8.19
C VAL A 109 2.55 -10.49 7.34
N GLY A 110 3.02 -11.60 7.90
CA GLY A 110 4.01 -12.40 7.19
C GLY A 110 4.37 -13.67 7.96
N SER A 111 5.48 -14.26 7.57
CA SER A 111 6.06 -15.44 8.19
C SER A 111 7.32 -15.05 8.97
N GLY A 112 7.25 -15.10 10.31
CA GLY A 112 8.33 -14.64 11.17
C GLY A 112 8.57 -13.14 10.99
N ASN A 113 9.82 -12.74 10.68
CA ASN A 113 10.19 -11.35 10.45
C ASN A 113 10.08 -10.93 8.97
N LEU A 114 9.62 -11.83 8.10
CA LEU A 114 9.54 -11.57 6.66
C LEU A 114 8.13 -11.18 6.26
N PRO A 115 7.94 -9.98 5.68
CA PRO A 115 6.68 -9.61 5.05
C PRO A 115 6.33 -10.59 3.92
N VAL A 116 5.08 -11.05 3.89
CA VAL A 116 4.58 -11.92 2.82
C VAL A 116 3.59 -11.11 2.00
N PRO A 117 3.81 -10.96 0.68
CA PRO A 117 2.88 -10.23 -0.17
C PRO A 117 1.54 -10.98 -0.28
N MET A 118 0.48 -10.20 -0.47
CA MET A 118 -0.84 -10.76 -0.79
C MET A 118 -0.79 -11.42 -2.17
N GLU A 119 -1.54 -12.50 -2.34
CA GLU A 119 -1.72 -13.10 -3.65
C GLU A 119 -2.54 -12.19 -4.57
N GLU A 120 -2.24 -12.20 -5.86
CA GLU A 120 -2.93 -11.33 -6.83
C GLU A 120 -4.45 -11.55 -6.83
N SER A 121 -4.90 -12.79 -6.65
CA SER A 121 -6.33 -13.12 -6.54
C SER A 121 -6.99 -12.49 -5.32
N GLU A 122 -6.29 -12.46 -4.19
CA GLU A 122 -6.78 -11.82 -2.97
C GLU A 122 -6.89 -10.30 -3.15
N VAL A 123 -5.88 -9.69 -3.76
CA VAL A 123 -5.89 -8.26 -4.08
C VAL A 123 -7.06 -7.92 -4.99
N ALA A 124 -7.25 -8.69 -6.06
CA ALA A 124 -8.35 -8.46 -7.01
C ALA A 124 -9.72 -8.57 -6.35
N THR A 125 -9.91 -9.58 -5.50
CA THR A 125 -11.16 -9.76 -4.75
C THR A 125 -11.43 -8.58 -3.81
N LEU A 126 -10.40 -8.15 -3.10
CA LEU A 126 -10.52 -7.04 -2.17
C LEU A 126 -10.80 -5.71 -2.87
N MET A 127 -10.13 -5.44 -3.99
CA MET A 127 -10.37 -4.23 -4.79
C MET A 127 -11.79 -4.17 -5.32
N LYS A 128 -12.36 -5.28 -5.77
CA LYS A 128 -13.77 -5.35 -6.19
C LYS A 128 -14.70 -5.01 -5.03
N ARG A 129 -14.42 -5.52 -3.85
CA ARG A 129 -15.22 -5.26 -2.65
C ARG A 129 -15.16 -3.79 -2.24
N MET A 130 -13.98 -3.17 -2.34
CA MET A 130 -13.77 -1.76 -1.99
C MET A 130 -14.44 -0.80 -2.98
N THR A 131 -14.56 -1.17 -4.24
CA THR A 131 -15.14 -0.34 -5.29
C THR A 131 -16.60 -0.64 -5.58
N ALA A 132 -17.17 -1.69 -4.98
CA ALA A 132 -18.57 -2.05 -5.16
C ALA A 132 -19.50 -0.98 -4.60
N GLU A 133 -20.57 -0.71 -5.31
CA GLU A 133 -21.66 0.12 -4.81
C GLU A 133 -22.46 -0.66 -3.77
N ALA A 134 -22.96 0.08 -2.80
CA ALA A 134 -23.81 -0.49 -1.75
C ALA A 134 -25.20 -0.88 -2.27
#